data_04d2eb1d411f9a915ce63eca279035d3
#
_entry.id   04d2eb1d411f9a915ce63eca279035d3
#
_cell.length_a   1.000
_cell.length_b   1.000
_cell.length_c   1.000
_cell.angle_alpha   90.00
_cell.angle_beta   90.00
_cell.angle_gamma   90.00
#
_symmetry.space_group_name_H-M   'P 1'
#
loop_
_entity.id
_entity.type
_entity.pdbx_description
1 polymer ?
#
loop_
_entity_poly.entity_id
_entity_poly.type
_entity_poly.pdbx_seq_one_letter_code
_entity_poly.pdbx_strand_id
1 'polypeptide(L)'
;MSLIYKTQHIISKSNLLNISTTYIKFEYIHKMELTMTSLIVFIVIILLIAVFAVSIYNKLVTLRNRFKNSFAQIEVQLKRRYDLIPNLVSTAKGYMEHEKETFERVIQARNQAISGLKAASNAPDSDAAISQLAQAEGMLQNALGKLNVVVEAYPELKANETMSQLQEELTSTENKVAFARQAFNDAVTSYNTYKQTFPPVLFANMFGFQDGKLLEFADTEAIQEAPKVEF
;
A
#
# COMPACT_ATOMS: atom_id res chain seq x y z
N MET A 1 61.06 -30.86 71.14
CA MET A 1 60.01 -29.82 71.04
C MET A 1 60.00 -29.04 69.70
N SER A 2 61.11 -28.79 69.02
CA SER A 2 61.21 -28.03 67.77
C SER A 2 60.59 -28.72 66.55
N LEU A 3 60.58 -30.02 66.43
CA LEU A 3 60.03 -30.78 65.29
C LEU A 3 58.49 -30.74 65.23
N ILE A 4 57.77 -30.80 66.31
CA ILE A 4 56.36 -30.81 66.44
C ILE A 4 55.77 -29.40 65.98
N TYR A 5 56.43 -28.34 66.34
CA TYR A 5 56.05 -26.97 65.96
C TYR A 5 56.21 -26.72 64.46
N LYS A 6 57.29 -27.28 63.85
CA LYS A 6 57.52 -27.16 62.37
C LYS A 6 56.49 -27.94 61.59
N THR A 7 56.08 -29.12 62.08
CA THR A 7 55.08 -29.96 61.41
C THR A 7 53.67 -29.30 61.48
N GLN A 8 53.27 -28.72 62.58
CA GLN A 8 52.02 -28.00 62.72
C GLN A 8 51.95 -26.74 61.85
N HIS A 9 53.09 -26.03 61.73
CA HIS A 9 53.15 -24.83 60.85
C HIS A 9 53.07 -25.21 59.38
N ILE A 10 53.59 -26.31 58.92
CA ILE A 10 53.50 -26.83 57.55
C ILE A 10 52.06 -27.29 57.22
N ILE A 11 51.40 -28.01 58.16
CA ILE A 11 50.02 -28.46 58.01
C ILE A 11 49.04 -27.27 57.97
N SER A 12 49.26 -26.27 58.82
CA SER A 12 48.47 -25.03 58.81
C SER A 12 48.61 -24.28 57.49
N LYS A 13 49.81 -24.18 56.93
CA LYS A 13 50.06 -23.48 55.65
C LYS A 13 49.54 -24.24 54.47
N SER A 14 49.54 -25.56 54.44
CA SER A 14 48.94 -26.40 53.39
C SER A 14 47.44 -26.34 53.43
N ASN A 15 46.81 -26.31 54.62
CA ASN A 15 45.36 -26.11 54.75
C ASN A 15 44.88 -24.70 54.27
N LEU A 16 45.65 -23.67 54.59
CA LEU A 16 45.35 -22.30 54.11
C LEU A 16 45.50 -22.20 52.60
N LEU A 17 46.50 -22.84 51.99
CA LEU A 17 46.63 -22.87 50.49
C LEU A 17 45.50 -23.65 49.81
N ASN A 18 45.07 -24.76 50.42
CA ASN A 18 43.92 -25.53 49.89
C ASN A 18 42.63 -24.80 50.00
N ILE A 19 42.38 -24.05 51.08
CA ILE A 19 41.21 -23.22 51.25
C ILE A 19 41.24 -22.09 50.23
N SER A 20 42.34 -21.38 50.04
CA SER A 20 42.47 -20.29 49.08
C SER A 20 42.25 -20.73 47.60
N THR A 21 42.82 -21.91 47.23
CA THR A 21 42.64 -22.50 45.91
C THR A 21 41.17 -22.93 45.67
N THR A 22 40.49 -23.44 46.70
CA THR A 22 39.11 -23.83 46.62
C THR A 22 38.18 -22.58 46.46
N TYR A 23 38.45 -21.49 47.17
CA TYR A 23 37.75 -20.21 47.02
C TYR A 23 37.93 -19.61 45.62
N ILE A 24 39.17 -19.57 45.11
CA ILE A 24 39.46 -19.07 43.77
C ILE A 24 38.75 -19.90 42.70
N LYS A 25 38.73 -21.22 42.82
CA LYS A 25 38.05 -22.13 41.91
C LYS A 25 36.51 -21.95 41.93
N PHE A 26 35.95 -21.76 43.13
CA PHE A 26 34.52 -21.50 43.30
C PHE A 26 34.11 -20.16 42.68
N GLU A 27 34.87 -19.11 42.91
CA GLU A 27 34.65 -17.80 42.33
C GLU A 27 34.75 -17.84 40.79
N TYR A 28 35.73 -18.56 40.25
CA TYR A 28 35.91 -18.76 38.82
C TYR A 28 34.73 -19.51 38.17
N ILE A 29 34.28 -20.60 38.81
CA ILE A 29 33.11 -21.37 38.32
C ILE A 29 31.85 -20.52 38.34
N HIS A 30 31.60 -19.81 39.43
CA HIS A 30 30.41 -18.95 39.54
C HIS A 30 30.40 -17.80 38.51
N LYS A 31 31.58 -17.20 38.25
CA LYS A 31 31.74 -16.19 37.22
C LYS A 31 31.56 -16.75 35.81
N MET A 32 31.98 -17.96 35.54
CA MET A 32 31.80 -18.67 34.28
C MET A 32 30.32 -19.02 34.05
N GLU A 33 29.60 -19.51 35.06
CA GLU A 33 28.17 -19.78 34.98
C GLU A 33 27.37 -18.49 34.69
N LEU A 34 27.70 -17.38 35.34
CA LEU A 34 27.05 -16.10 35.14
C LEU A 34 27.27 -15.56 33.69
N THR A 35 28.46 -15.74 33.13
CA THR A 35 28.75 -15.34 31.74
C THR A 35 28.04 -16.23 30.73
N MET A 36 27.97 -17.54 30.96
CA MET A 36 27.25 -18.48 30.10
C MET A 36 25.72 -18.20 30.10
N THR A 37 25.14 -17.94 31.27
CA THR A 37 23.72 -17.61 31.38
C THR A 37 23.40 -16.28 30.70
N SER A 38 24.24 -15.25 30.85
CA SER A 38 24.06 -13.99 30.17
C SER A 38 24.17 -14.12 28.65
N LEU A 39 25.05 -14.94 28.13
CA LEU A 39 25.19 -15.25 26.70
C LEU A 39 23.93 -15.94 26.15
N ILE A 40 23.41 -16.93 26.87
CA ILE A 40 22.19 -17.65 26.50
C ILE A 40 20.99 -16.68 26.44
N VAL A 41 20.84 -15.84 27.47
CA VAL A 41 19.76 -14.81 27.49
C VAL A 41 19.89 -13.84 26.30
N PHE A 42 21.10 -13.41 25.99
CA PHE A 42 21.38 -12.53 24.86
C PHE A 42 20.99 -13.18 23.52
N ILE A 43 21.35 -14.46 23.31
CA ILE A 43 20.98 -15.22 22.11
C ILE A 43 19.44 -15.35 22.00
N VAL A 44 18.77 -15.67 23.11
CA VAL A 44 17.30 -15.79 23.13
C VAL A 44 16.65 -14.48 22.76
N ILE A 45 17.15 -13.34 23.26
CA ILE A 45 16.63 -12.02 22.90
C ILE A 45 16.79 -11.75 21.39
N ILE A 46 17.97 -12.05 20.82
CA ILE A 46 18.21 -11.90 19.38
C ILE A 46 17.24 -12.76 18.57
N LEU A 47 17.02 -14.00 18.96
CA LEU A 47 16.07 -14.89 18.29
C LEU A 47 14.64 -14.35 18.34
N LEU A 48 14.20 -13.83 19.48
CA LEU A 48 12.87 -13.20 19.62
C LEU A 48 12.73 -11.99 18.69
N ILE A 49 13.76 -11.13 18.63
CA ILE A 49 13.75 -9.97 17.72
C ILE A 49 13.71 -10.42 16.26
N ALA A 50 14.44 -11.46 15.88
CA ALA A 50 14.44 -12.01 14.53
C ALA A 50 13.06 -12.56 14.13
N VAL A 51 12.42 -13.36 14.99
CA VAL A 51 11.06 -13.88 14.76
C VAL A 51 10.05 -12.73 14.62
N PHE A 52 10.19 -11.71 15.46
CA PHE A 52 9.33 -10.54 15.41
C PHE A 52 9.52 -9.74 14.11
N ALA A 53 10.75 -9.54 13.65
CA ALA A 53 11.07 -8.88 12.38
C ALA A 53 10.47 -9.63 11.18
N VAL A 54 10.57 -10.97 11.16
CA VAL A 54 9.95 -11.82 10.13
C VAL A 54 8.43 -11.66 10.12
N SER A 55 7.78 -11.61 11.28
CA SER A 55 6.34 -11.38 11.40
C SER A 55 5.91 -10.03 10.81
N ILE A 56 6.65 -8.96 11.11
CA ILE A 56 6.42 -7.63 10.56
C ILE A 56 6.58 -7.63 9.03
N TYR A 57 7.67 -8.22 8.53
CA TYR A 57 7.93 -8.34 7.10
C TYR A 57 6.77 -9.04 6.39
N ASN A 58 6.35 -10.20 6.87
CA ASN A 58 5.25 -10.97 6.29
C ASN A 58 3.94 -10.18 6.29
N LYS A 59 3.66 -9.42 7.34
CA LYS A 59 2.47 -8.56 7.43
C LYS A 59 2.51 -7.42 6.41
N LEU A 60 3.68 -6.76 6.24
CA LEU A 60 3.88 -5.71 5.23
C LEU A 60 3.68 -6.26 3.81
N VAL A 61 4.25 -7.42 3.48
CA VAL A 61 4.05 -8.09 2.20
C VAL A 61 2.58 -8.43 1.97
N THR A 62 1.90 -8.95 2.98
CA THR A 62 0.46 -9.29 2.89
C THR A 62 -0.39 -8.07 2.60
N LEU A 63 -0.17 -6.96 3.31
CA LEU A 63 -0.91 -5.72 3.11
C LEU A 63 -0.61 -5.08 1.74
N ARG A 64 0.66 -5.11 1.31
CA ARG A 64 1.07 -4.66 -0.03
C ARG A 64 0.37 -5.46 -1.13
N ASN A 65 0.35 -6.77 -1.01
CA ASN A 65 -0.33 -7.62 -1.99
C ASN A 65 -1.85 -7.40 -1.97
N ARG A 66 -2.43 -7.09 -0.80
CA ARG A 66 -3.86 -6.82 -0.69
C ARG A 66 -4.26 -5.58 -1.51
N PHE A 67 -3.55 -4.47 -1.42
CA PHE A 67 -3.89 -3.30 -2.23
C PHE A 67 -3.59 -3.52 -3.72
N LYS A 68 -2.52 -4.23 -4.07
CA LYS A 68 -2.27 -4.62 -5.47
C LYS A 68 -3.42 -5.45 -6.05
N ASN A 69 -3.95 -6.39 -5.29
CA ASN A 69 -5.10 -7.20 -5.70
C ASN A 69 -6.39 -6.37 -5.78
N SER A 70 -6.57 -5.38 -4.90
CA SER A 70 -7.72 -4.47 -4.97
C SER A 70 -7.69 -3.62 -6.23
N PHE A 71 -6.51 -3.26 -6.75
CA PHE A 71 -6.37 -2.53 -8.01
C PHE A 71 -6.94 -3.31 -9.21
N ALA A 72 -6.87 -4.63 -9.21
CA ALA A 72 -7.43 -5.45 -10.30
C ALA A 72 -8.95 -5.25 -10.48
N GLN A 73 -9.68 -4.92 -9.42
CA GLN A 73 -11.10 -4.60 -9.51
C GLN A 73 -11.33 -3.27 -10.24
N ILE A 74 -10.48 -2.28 -9.99
CA ILE A 74 -10.50 -0.99 -10.72
C ILE A 74 -10.22 -1.24 -12.20
N GLU A 75 -9.20 -2.04 -12.51
CA GLU A 75 -8.82 -2.36 -13.90
C GLU A 75 -9.98 -2.94 -14.69
N VAL A 76 -10.72 -3.89 -14.11
CA VAL A 76 -11.89 -4.51 -14.76
C VAL A 76 -12.97 -3.46 -15.08
N GLN A 77 -13.30 -2.58 -14.14
CA GLN A 77 -14.36 -1.59 -14.33
C GLN A 77 -13.93 -0.47 -15.30
N LEU A 78 -12.68 -0.02 -15.24
CA LEU A 78 -12.16 0.97 -16.18
C LEU A 78 -12.10 0.42 -17.61
N LYS A 79 -11.66 -0.82 -17.81
CA LYS A 79 -11.70 -1.46 -19.13
C LYS A 79 -13.11 -1.48 -19.69
N ARG A 80 -14.11 -1.89 -18.90
CA ARG A 80 -15.52 -1.86 -19.32
C ARG A 80 -15.98 -0.47 -19.69
N ARG A 81 -15.64 0.56 -18.91
CA ARG A 81 -15.95 1.96 -19.21
C ARG A 81 -15.34 2.40 -20.54
N TYR A 82 -14.07 2.06 -20.79
CA TYR A 82 -13.40 2.41 -22.04
C TYR A 82 -13.98 1.71 -23.27
N ASP A 83 -14.52 0.51 -23.12
CA ASP A 83 -15.13 -0.24 -24.18
C ASP A 83 -16.51 0.30 -24.57
N LEU A 84 -17.21 1.00 -23.67
CA LEU A 84 -18.50 1.66 -23.96
C LEU A 84 -18.33 2.97 -24.76
N ILE A 85 -17.22 3.69 -24.57
CA ILE A 85 -17.01 5.02 -25.16
C ILE A 85 -17.07 5.04 -26.71
N PRO A 86 -16.44 4.10 -27.45
CA PRO A 86 -16.55 4.06 -28.90
C PRO A 86 -17.99 3.91 -29.41
N ASN A 87 -18.81 3.11 -28.70
CA ASN A 87 -20.22 2.92 -29.04
C ASN A 87 -21.01 4.20 -28.80
N LEU A 88 -20.76 4.88 -27.67
CA LEU A 88 -21.37 6.20 -27.38
C LEU A 88 -21.06 7.20 -28.48
N VAL A 89 -19.76 7.34 -28.85
CA VAL A 89 -19.31 8.26 -29.90
C VAL A 89 -19.90 7.88 -31.25
N SER A 90 -19.98 6.60 -31.60
CA SER A 90 -20.55 6.12 -32.86
C SER A 90 -22.05 6.43 -32.97
N THR A 91 -22.80 6.22 -31.88
CA THR A 91 -24.23 6.55 -31.82
C THR A 91 -24.44 8.05 -31.94
N ALA A 92 -23.65 8.87 -31.23
CA ALA A 92 -23.76 10.32 -31.27
C ALA A 92 -23.42 10.92 -32.63
N LYS A 93 -22.43 10.38 -33.35
CA LYS A 93 -22.02 10.86 -34.69
C LYS A 93 -23.17 10.88 -35.72
N GLY A 94 -24.14 9.96 -35.62
CA GLY A 94 -25.27 9.89 -36.51
C GLY A 94 -26.23 11.11 -36.39
N TYR A 95 -26.12 11.86 -35.29
CA TYR A 95 -27.00 13.01 -34.97
C TYR A 95 -26.26 14.36 -34.90
N MET A 96 -24.90 14.28 -34.72
CA MET A 96 -24.05 15.43 -34.37
C MET A 96 -22.88 15.56 -35.38
N GLU A 97 -23.16 15.68 -36.67
CA GLU A 97 -22.14 15.68 -37.73
C GLU A 97 -21.10 16.83 -37.61
N HIS A 98 -21.49 17.95 -37.00
CA HIS A 98 -20.63 19.13 -36.88
C HIS A 98 -19.75 19.13 -35.64
N GLU A 99 -19.88 18.14 -34.74
CA GLU A 99 -19.18 18.05 -33.45
C GLU A 99 -17.90 17.19 -33.50
N LYS A 100 -17.23 17.19 -34.65
CA LYS A 100 -16.05 16.34 -34.89
C LYS A 100 -14.95 16.53 -33.85
N GLU A 101 -14.66 17.75 -33.44
CA GLU A 101 -13.61 18.08 -32.46
C GLU A 101 -13.94 17.51 -31.09
N THR A 102 -15.19 17.56 -30.66
CA THR A 102 -15.66 16.99 -29.40
C THR A 102 -15.44 15.47 -29.37
N PHE A 103 -15.77 14.77 -30.44
CA PHE A 103 -15.53 13.33 -30.55
C PHE A 103 -14.05 12.98 -30.57
N GLU A 104 -13.22 13.71 -31.28
CA GLU A 104 -11.78 13.51 -31.33
C GLU A 104 -11.15 13.66 -29.94
N ARG A 105 -11.55 14.66 -29.16
CA ARG A 105 -11.09 14.88 -27.78
C ARG A 105 -11.47 13.71 -26.86
N VAL A 106 -12.69 13.19 -26.96
CA VAL A 106 -13.12 12.03 -26.17
C VAL A 106 -12.29 10.80 -26.51
N ILE A 107 -12.08 10.49 -27.78
CA ILE A 107 -11.28 9.34 -28.21
C ILE A 107 -9.81 9.49 -27.80
N GLN A 108 -9.25 10.68 -27.91
CA GLN A 108 -7.88 10.96 -27.49
C GLN A 108 -7.72 10.79 -25.97
N ALA A 109 -8.61 11.34 -25.16
CA ALA A 109 -8.60 11.19 -23.70
C ALA A 109 -8.76 9.73 -23.28
N ARG A 110 -9.65 8.96 -23.95
CA ARG A 110 -9.80 7.52 -23.74
C ARG A 110 -8.50 6.78 -24.01
N ASN A 111 -7.79 7.07 -25.09
CA ASN A 111 -6.53 6.40 -25.41
C ASN A 111 -5.44 6.71 -24.38
N GLN A 112 -5.40 7.93 -23.85
CA GLN A 112 -4.52 8.30 -22.74
C GLN A 112 -4.88 7.54 -21.45
N ALA A 113 -6.18 7.41 -21.14
CA ALA A 113 -6.66 6.66 -19.99
C ALA A 113 -6.30 5.16 -20.09
N ILE A 114 -6.43 4.55 -21.28
CA ILE A 114 -5.97 3.16 -21.51
C ILE A 114 -4.47 3.02 -21.24
N SER A 115 -3.66 3.97 -21.69
CA SER A 115 -2.20 3.96 -21.47
C SER A 115 -1.85 4.12 -19.99
N GLY A 116 -2.52 5.03 -19.28
CA GLY A 116 -2.39 5.21 -17.83
C GLY A 116 -2.79 3.96 -17.06
N LEU A 117 -3.92 3.34 -17.42
CA LEU A 117 -4.38 2.10 -16.80
C LEU A 117 -3.35 0.97 -16.99
N LYS A 118 -2.80 0.82 -18.19
CA LYS A 118 -1.78 -0.20 -18.46
C LYS A 118 -0.53 0.01 -17.62
N ALA A 119 -0.08 1.26 -17.45
CA ALA A 119 1.05 1.58 -16.58
C ALA A 119 0.77 1.24 -15.11
N ALA A 120 -0.41 1.65 -14.60
CA ALA A 120 -0.82 1.38 -13.22
C ALA A 120 -1.08 -0.11 -12.95
N SER A 121 -1.61 -0.87 -13.91
CA SER A 121 -1.81 -2.33 -13.78
C SER A 121 -0.49 -3.09 -13.67
N ASN A 122 0.54 -2.63 -14.37
CA ASN A 122 1.88 -3.24 -14.31
C ASN A 122 2.62 -2.90 -13.00
N ALA A 123 2.35 -1.74 -12.42
CA ALA A 123 3.01 -1.25 -11.21
C ALA A 123 2.03 -0.48 -10.30
N PRO A 124 1.07 -1.17 -9.65
CA PRO A 124 0.05 -0.51 -8.83
C PRO A 124 0.58 0.06 -7.51
N ASP A 125 1.85 -0.17 -7.21
CA ASP A 125 2.60 0.43 -6.11
C ASP A 125 3.56 1.56 -6.56
N SER A 126 3.50 1.97 -7.83
CA SER A 126 4.27 3.10 -8.36
C SER A 126 3.47 4.40 -8.28
N ASP A 127 3.96 5.37 -7.51
CA ASP A 127 3.36 6.70 -7.38
C ASP A 127 3.19 7.40 -8.72
N ALA A 128 4.18 7.26 -9.61
CA ALA A 128 4.15 7.84 -10.94
C ALA A 128 3.04 7.21 -11.80
N ALA A 129 2.90 5.88 -11.77
CA ALA A 129 1.90 5.17 -12.55
C ALA A 129 0.46 5.48 -12.07
N ILE A 130 0.25 5.51 -10.75
CA ILE A 130 -1.05 5.88 -10.16
C ILE A 130 -1.40 7.35 -10.47
N SER A 131 -0.42 8.27 -10.38
CA SER A 131 -0.63 9.68 -10.74
C SER A 131 -0.96 9.87 -12.23
N GLN A 132 -0.28 9.13 -13.10
CA GLN A 132 -0.55 9.18 -14.55
C GLN A 132 -1.97 8.69 -14.86
N LEU A 133 -2.41 7.61 -14.21
CA LEU A 133 -3.79 7.13 -14.35
C LEU A 133 -4.79 8.18 -13.87
N ALA A 134 -4.58 8.77 -12.69
CA ALA A 134 -5.46 9.79 -12.12
C ALA A 134 -5.62 11.00 -13.05
N GLN A 135 -4.52 11.49 -13.61
CA GLN A 135 -4.55 12.61 -14.57
C GLN A 135 -5.29 12.25 -15.86
N ALA A 136 -5.05 11.06 -16.41
CA ALA A 136 -5.69 10.61 -17.63
C ALA A 136 -7.20 10.39 -17.45
N GLU A 137 -7.62 9.87 -16.30
CA GLU A 137 -9.03 9.75 -15.94
C GLU A 137 -9.71 11.11 -15.80
N GLY A 138 -9.07 12.09 -15.17
CA GLY A 138 -9.57 13.47 -15.10
C GLY A 138 -9.76 14.10 -16.48
N MET A 139 -8.82 13.88 -17.42
CA MET A 139 -8.97 14.36 -18.80
C MET A 139 -10.14 13.67 -19.51
N LEU A 140 -10.32 12.36 -19.34
CA LEU A 140 -11.42 11.62 -19.93
C LEU A 140 -12.78 12.08 -19.39
N GLN A 141 -12.88 12.28 -18.09
CA GLN A 141 -14.09 12.78 -17.45
C GLN A 141 -14.48 14.19 -17.95
N ASN A 142 -13.49 15.09 -18.06
CA ASN A 142 -13.70 16.42 -18.63
C ASN A 142 -14.18 16.35 -20.10
N ALA A 143 -13.62 15.44 -20.89
CA ALA A 143 -14.04 15.28 -22.29
C ALA A 143 -15.46 14.71 -22.40
N LEU A 144 -15.81 13.71 -21.58
CA LEU A 144 -17.17 13.14 -21.53
C LEU A 144 -18.19 14.16 -20.99
N GLY A 145 -17.82 14.97 -19.98
CA GLY A 145 -18.67 16.06 -19.48
C GLY A 145 -19.00 17.08 -20.57
N LYS A 146 -18.01 17.48 -21.37
CA LYS A 146 -18.23 18.36 -22.52
C LYS A 146 -19.14 17.73 -23.58
N LEU A 147 -18.93 16.44 -23.89
CA LEU A 147 -19.81 15.72 -24.82
C LEU A 147 -21.24 15.70 -24.29
N ASN A 148 -21.47 15.45 -23.02
CA ASN A 148 -22.80 15.44 -22.42
C ASN A 148 -23.51 16.81 -22.57
N VAL A 149 -22.77 17.91 -22.32
CA VAL A 149 -23.32 19.27 -22.52
C VAL A 149 -23.75 19.51 -23.97
N VAL A 150 -22.95 19.03 -24.93
CA VAL A 150 -23.31 19.18 -26.37
C VAL A 150 -24.50 18.29 -26.72
N VAL A 151 -24.58 17.06 -26.19
CA VAL A 151 -25.72 16.14 -26.41
C VAL A 151 -27.06 16.77 -25.99
N GLU A 152 -27.05 17.63 -24.95
CA GLU A 152 -28.28 18.35 -24.52
C GLU A 152 -28.87 19.25 -25.60
N ALA A 153 -28.06 19.74 -26.53
CA ALA A 153 -28.53 20.55 -27.66
C ALA A 153 -29.19 19.73 -28.79
N TYR A 154 -29.14 18.38 -28.68
CA TYR A 154 -29.71 17.48 -29.71
C TYR A 154 -30.84 16.60 -29.13
N PRO A 155 -32.09 17.07 -29.09
CA PRO A 155 -33.21 16.37 -28.46
C PRO A 155 -33.51 14.98 -29.07
N GLU A 156 -33.27 14.81 -30.37
CA GLU A 156 -33.48 13.55 -31.08
C GLU A 156 -32.47 12.47 -30.61
N LEU A 157 -31.23 12.88 -30.40
CA LEU A 157 -30.20 11.97 -29.82
C LEU A 157 -30.52 11.60 -28.37
N LYS A 158 -30.99 12.54 -27.58
CA LYS A 158 -31.42 12.33 -26.20
C LYS A 158 -32.58 11.36 -26.08
N ALA A 159 -33.50 11.39 -27.08
CA ALA A 159 -34.65 10.48 -27.17
C ALA A 159 -34.27 9.08 -27.75
N ASN A 160 -33.03 8.91 -28.23
CA ASN A 160 -32.58 7.63 -28.79
C ASN A 160 -32.37 6.59 -27.68
N GLU A 161 -33.05 5.44 -27.81
CA GLU A 161 -33.01 4.37 -26.81
C GLU A 161 -31.59 3.81 -26.60
N THR A 162 -30.83 3.59 -27.68
CA THR A 162 -29.44 3.10 -27.59
C THR A 162 -28.53 4.09 -26.84
N MET A 163 -28.70 5.40 -27.08
CA MET A 163 -27.95 6.44 -26.38
C MET A 163 -28.28 6.44 -24.89
N SER A 164 -29.56 6.34 -24.53
CA SER A 164 -30.01 6.26 -23.14
C SER A 164 -29.44 5.05 -22.42
N GLN A 165 -29.47 3.87 -23.05
CA GLN A 165 -28.88 2.63 -22.49
C GLN A 165 -27.37 2.74 -22.29
N LEU A 166 -26.64 3.33 -23.25
CA LEU A 166 -25.18 3.54 -23.12
C LEU A 166 -24.84 4.53 -22.00
N GLN A 167 -25.63 5.60 -21.82
CA GLN A 167 -25.43 6.54 -20.71
C GLN A 167 -25.72 5.88 -19.36
N GLU A 168 -26.76 5.06 -19.26
CA GLU A 168 -27.06 4.29 -18.05
C GLU A 168 -25.93 3.30 -17.71
N GLU A 169 -25.42 2.57 -18.72
CA GLU A 169 -24.28 1.65 -18.51
C GLU A 169 -23.01 2.39 -18.10
N LEU A 170 -22.71 3.55 -18.67
CA LEU A 170 -21.58 4.39 -18.27
C LEU A 170 -21.73 4.84 -16.83
N THR A 171 -22.89 5.35 -16.42
CA THR A 171 -23.18 5.77 -15.04
C THR A 171 -23.05 4.58 -14.07
N SER A 172 -23.62 3.43 -14.43
CA SER A 172 -23.49 2.20 -13.62
C SER A 172 -22.01 1.80 -13.45
N THR A 173 -21.24 1.88 -14.54
CA THR A 173 -19.81 1.54 -14.52
C THR A 173 -19.00 2.55 -13.69
N GLU A 174 -19.33 3.84 -13.76
CA GLU A 174 -18.72 4.91 -12.96
C GLU A 174 -18.92 4.67 -11.46
N ASN A 175 -20.14 4.32 -11.04
CA ASN A 175 -20.42 3.94 -9.66
C ASN A 175 -19.56 2.72 -9.22
N LYS A 176 -19.42 1.72 -10.09
CA LYS A 176 -18.56 0.55 -9.79
C LYS A 176 -17.08 0.91 -9.70
N VAL A 177 -16.59 1.83 -10.54
CA VAL A 177 -15.23 2.38 -10.45
C VAL A 177 -15.04 3.09 -9.12
N ALA A 178 -16.00 3.92 -8.69
CA ALA A 178 -15.94 4.64 -7.43
C ALA A 178 -15.82 3.69 -6.23
N PHE A 179 -16.64 2.62 -6.17
CA PHE A 179 -16.56 1.59 -5.13
C PHE A 179 -15.22 0.83 -5.15
N ALA A 180 -14.75 0.44 -6.35
CA ALA A 180 -13.47 -0.25 -6.47
C ALA A 180 -12.29 0.63 -6.05
N ARG A 181 -12.34 1.93 -6.40
CA ARG A 181 -11.36 2.95 -5.98
C ARG A 181 -11.35 3.12 -4.47
N GLN A 182 -12.51 3.22 -3.84
CA GLN A 182 -12.59 3.30 -2.38
C GLN A 182 -11.95 2.06 -1.72
N ALA A 183 -12.29 0.85 -2.17
CA ALA A 183 -11.71 -0.38 -1.63
C ALA A 183 -10.18 -0.45 -1.81
N PHE A 184 -9.66 0.05 -2.93
CA PHE A 184 -8.22 0.19 -3.15
C PHE A 184 -7.59 1.19 -2.18
N ASN A 185 -8.16 2.38 -2.05
CA ASN A 185 -7.68 3.42 -1.15
C ASN A 185 -7.70 2.98 0.33
N ASP A 186 -8.72 2.26 0.76
CA ASP A 186 -8.81 1.67 2.09
C ASP A 186 -7.69 0.64 2.34
N ALA A 187 -7.39 -0.17 1.32
CA ALA A 187 -6.31 -1.15 1.39
C ALA A 187 -4.92 -0.48 1.41
N VAL A 188 -4.71 0.58 0.63
CA VAL A 188 -3.49 1.42 0.64
C VAL A 188 -3.33 2.09 2.00
N THR A 189 -4.39 2.70 2.53
CA THR A 189 -4.39 3.34 3.84
C THR A 189 -4.03 2.34 4.94
N SER A 190 -4.61 1.14 4.91
CA SER A 190 -4.29 0.08 5.86
C SER A 190 -2.82 -0.34 5.81
N TYR A 191 -2.24 -0.42 4.61
CA TYR A 191 -0.82 -0.70 4.43
C TYR A 191 0.06 0.43 4.95
N ASN A 192 -0.20 1.67 4.56
CA ASN A 192 0.56 2.84 4.98
C ASN A 192 0.51 3.02 6.50
N THR A 193 -0.68 2.90 7.10
CA THR A 193 -0.86 3.00 8.55
C THR A 193 -0.01 1.95 9.28
N TYR A 194 -0.09 0.67 8.88
CA TYR A 194 0.72 -0.37 9.50
C TYR A 194 2.21 -0.10 9.33
N LYS A 195 2.66 0.31 8.15
CA LYS A 195 4.05 0.65 7.86
C LYS A 195 4.58 1.79 8.76
N GLN A 196 3.74 2.79 9.04
CA GLN A 196 4.10 3.99 9.81
C GLN A 196 3.98 3.80 11.32
N THR A 197 3.30 2.75 11.81
CA THR A 197 3.23 2.44 13.25
C THR A 197 4.55 1.93 13.79
N PHE A 198 4.80 2.15 15.10
CA PHE A 198 5.92 1.53 15.80
C PHE A 198 5.52 0.12 16.29
N PRO A 199 6.37 -0.88 16.22
CA PRO A 199 7.76 -0.95 15.72
C PRO A 199 7.92 -1.17 14.20
N PRO A 200 6.87 -1.47 13.39
CA PRO A 200 7.00 -1.74 11.95
C PRO A 200 7.78 -0.71 11.15
N VAL A 201 7.68 0.59 11.51
CA VAL A 201 8.36 1.68 10.79
C VAL A 201 9.88 1.51 10.69
N LEU A 202 10.51 0.94 11.73
CA LEU A 202 11.95 0.68 11.74
C LEU A 202 12.34 -0.37 10.70
N PHE A 203 11.57 -1.46 10.64
CA PHE A 203 11.80 -2.58 9.75
C PHE A 203 11.39 -2.24 8.31
N ALA A 204 10.28 -1.51 8.13
CA ALA A 204 9.81 -1.10 6.82
C ALA A 204 10.85 -0.28 6.07
N ASN A 205 11.46 0.70 6.73
CA ASN A 205 12.53 1.52 6.16
C ASN A 205 13.78 0.69 5.83
N MET A 206 14.15 -0.24 6.71
CA MET A 206 15.30 -1.13 6.50
C MET A 206 15.09 -2.08 5.30
N PHE A 207 13.86 -2.56 5.09
CA PHE A 207 13.52 -3.46 3.98
C PHE A 207 13.08 -2.73 2.70
N GLY A 208 13.10 -1.39 2.68
CA GLY A 208 12.80 -0.60 1.49
C GLY A 208 11.33 -0.57 1.08
N PHE A 209 10.40 -0.78 2.02
CA PHE A 209 8.97 -0.61 1.75
C PHE A 209 8.63 0.87 1.59
N GLN A 210 8.11 1.24 0.41
CA GLN A 210 7.64 2.60 0.11
C GLN A 210 6.16 2.77 0.53
N ASP A 211 5.70 4.02 0.67
CA ASP A 211 4.28 4.30 0.85
C ASP A 211 3.52 3.97 -0.44
N GLY A 212 2.30 3.48 -0.30
CA GLY A 212 1.39 3.34 -1.42
C GLY A 212 0.66 4.67 -1.67
N LYS A 213 0.45 5.02 -2.94
CA LYS A 213 -0.29 6.21 -3.33
C LYS A 213 -1.77 5.93 -3.47
N LEU A 214 -2.60 6.83 -2.95
CA LEU A 214 -4.05 6.81 -3.15
C LEU A 214 -4.37 7.19 -4.60
N LEU A 215 -5.42 6.58 -5.15
CA LEU A 215 -5.96 6.93 -6.46
C LEU A 215 -7.09 7.95 -6.26
N GLU A 216 -6.78 9.21 -6.50
CA GLU A 216 -7.72 10.33 -6.38
C GLU A 216 -7.99 10.90 -7.78
N PHE A 217 -9.26 11.05 -8.14
CA PHE A 217 -9.68 11.71 -9.36
C PHE A 217 -10.08 13.16 -9.05
N ALA A 218 -10.02 14.04 -10.05
CA ALA A 218 -10.21 15.48 -9.88
C ALA A 218 -11.60 15.89 -9.33
N ASP A 219 -12.57 15.00 -9.41
CA ASP A 219 -13.95 15.20 -8.92
C ASP A 219 -14.08 15.10 -7.40
N THR A 220 -13.05 14.60 -6.71
CA THR A 220 -13.10 14.46 -5.24
C THR A 220 -13.13 15.82 -4.55
N GLU A 221 -12.53 16.85 -5.14
CA GLU A 221 -12.58 18.22 -4.60
C GLU A 221 -13.96 18.88 -4.77
N ALA A 222 -14.63 18.66 -5.89
CA ALA A 222 -15.97 19.22 -6.17
C ALA A 222 -17.07 18.60 -5.28
N ILE A 223 -16.90 17.35 -4.84
CA ILE A 223 -17.86 16.65 -3.95
C ILE A 223 -17.68 17.10 -2.48
N GLN A 224 -16.53 17.62 -2.10
CA GLN A 224 -16.27 18.11 -0.74
C GLN A 224 -16.82 19.53 -0.48
N GLU A 225 -17.09 20.30 -1.51
CA GLU A 225 -17.79 21.57 -1.35
C GLU A 225 -19.29 21.28 -1.19
N ALA A 226 -19.82 21.49 0.02
CA ALA A 226 -21.25 21.44 0.26
C ALA A 226 -21.95 22.46 -0.67
N PRO A 227 -23.08 22.12 -1.32
CA PRO A 227 -23.81 23.04 -2.17
C PRO A 227 -24.19 24.28 -1.36
N LYS A 228 -23.75 25.46 -1.81
CA LYS A 228 -24.20 26.73 -1.24
C LYS A 228 -25.68 26.86 -1.52
N VAL A 229 -26.49 26.66 -0.51
CA VAL A 229 -27.92 26.96 -0.57
C VAL A 229 -28.07 28.47 -0.39
N GLU A 230 -28.27 29.20 -1.49
CA GLU A 230 -28.71 30.58 -1.43
C GLU A 230 -30.25 30.57 -1.36
N PHE A 231 -30.79 31.19 -0.27
CA PHE A 231 -32.22 31.43 -0.08
C PHE A 231 -32.62 32.80 -0.61
#